data_5b05c11b49ec4be402325022a4a8e7f1
#
_entry.id   5b05c11b49ec4be402325022a4a8e7f1
#
_cell.length_a   1.000
_cell.length_b   1.000
_cell.length_c   1.000
_cell.angle_alpha   90.00
_cell.angle_beta   90.00
_cell.angle_gamma   90.00
#
_symmetry.space_group_name_H-M   'P 1'
#
loop_
_entity.id
_entity.type
_entity.pdbx_description
1 polymer ?
#
loop_
_entity_poly.entity_id
_entity_poly.type
_entity_poly.pdbx_seq_one_letter_code
_entity_poly.pdbx_strand_id
1 'polypeptide(L)'
;MSSNFIQALGGTHLYPITDRHLSGLSHAEQVDILIDSGATLIQLREKVDPPLRFFEQAESAVRVARDRGAKIIINDRVDIALALKADGVHLGQEDLAPDAARRILGSDAIIGFSTHSLEQARLAAQMPVDYVAIGPIFSTTTKESANPSVGLDGLARIREALGALPLVAIGGINSENAGTVIKAGADVVAIIGDIWVPTTDSLIRIKRLLDYS
;
A
#
# COMPACT_ATOMS: atom_id res chain seq x y z
N MET A 1 -2.89 9.02 19.83
CA MET A 1 -3.77 9.42 18.70
C MET A 1 -3.52 8.41 17.58
N SER A 2 -4.57 7.88 16.96
CA SER A 2 -4.41 6.99 15.78
C SER A 2 -3.78 7.79 14.63
N SER A 3 -2.81 7.20 13.91
CA SER A 3 -2.17 7.89 12.77
C SER A 3 -3.18 8.15 11.64
N ASN A 4 -2.94 9.18 10.83
CA ASN A 4 -3.78 9.49 9.67
C ASN A 4 -3.93 8.28 8.73
N PHE A 5 -2.89 7.44 8.63
CA PHE A 5 -2.91 6.22 7.84
C PHE A 5 -3.93 5.20 8.38
N ILE A 6 -3.90 4.89 9.68
CA ILE A 6 -4.86 3.93 10.29
C ILE A 6 -6.31 4.45 10.19
N GLN A 7 -6.51 5.75 10.38
CA GLN A 7 -7.84 6.35 10.20
C GLN A 7 -8.35 6.22 8.76
N ALA A 8 -7.45 6.38 7.78
CA ALA A 8 -7.78 6.28 6.36
C ALA A 8 -8.22 4.88 5.93
N LEU A 9 -7.79 3.83 6.64
CA LEU A 9 -8.19 2.44 6.37
C LEU A 9 -9.64 2.12 6.79
N GLY A 10 -10.32 3.00 7.54
CA GLY A 10 -11.72 2.83 7.89
C GLY A 10 -12.01 1.57 8.74
N GLY A 11 -11.01 1.06 9.48
CA GLY A 11 -11.16 -0.13 10.32
C GLY A 11 -10.84 -1.46 9.63
N THR A 12 -10.42 -1.45 8.36
CA THR A 12 -10.00 -2.68 7.66
C THR A 12 -8.50 -2.95 7.85
N HIS A 13 -8.11 -4.21 7.72
CA HIS A 13 -6.71 -4.63 7.71
C HIS A 13 -6.14 -4.83 6.29
N LEU A 14 -6.87 -4.41 5.25
CA LEU A 14 -6.46 -4.53 3.86
C LEU A 14 -6.05 -3.17 3.28
N TYR A 15 -4.90 -3.14 2.63
CA TYR A 15 -4.41 -2.03 1.82
C TYR A 15 -4.23 -2.50 0.37
N PRO A 16 -5.26 -2.36 -0.48
CA PRO A 16 -5.21 -2.83 -1.86
C PRO A 16 -4.34 -1.91 -2.73
N ILE A 17 -3.61 -2.53 -3.65
CA ILE A 17 -2.73 -1.85 -4.60
C ILE A 17 -3.19 -2.18 -6.01
N THR A 18 -3.37 -1.16 -6.84
CA THR A 18 -3.74 -1.33 -8.25
C THR A 18 -2.54 -1.78 -9.09
N ASP A 19 -2.82 -2.59 -10.10
CA ASP A 19 -1.85 -2.95 -11.13
C ASP A 19 -2.58 -3.20 -12.46
N ARG A 20 -2.33 -2.34 -13.45
CA ARG A 20 -3.01 -2.39 -14.76
C ARG A 20 -2.62 -3.60 -15.60
N HIS A 21 -1.37 -4.05 -15.48
CA HIS A 21 -0.88 -5.18 -16.27
C HIS A 21 -1.44 -6.50 -15.77
N LEU A 22 -1.68 -6.63 -14.48
CA LEU A 22 -2.30 -7.83 -13.91
C LEU A 22 -3.81 -7.87 -14.11
N SER A 23 -4.49 -6.72 -13.93
CA SER A 23 -5.94 -6.65 -13.99
C SER A 23 -6.51 -6.53 -15.42
N GLY A 24 -5.76 -5.90 -16.32
CA GLY A 24 -6.25 -5.47 -17.64
C GLY A 24 -7.20 -4.25 -17.59
N LEU A 25 -7.45 -3.68 -16.38
CA LEU A 25 -8.34 -2.55 -16.14
C LEU A 25 -7.55 -1.25 -15.95
N SER A 26 -8.17 -0.12 -16.23
CA SER A 26 -7.63 1.20 -15.86
C SER A 26 -7.57 1.37 -14.34
N HIS A 27 -6.73 2.28 -13.84
CA HIS A 27 -6.70 2.59 -12.40
C HIS A 27 -8.06 3.06 -11.87
N ALA A 28 -8.82 3.82 -12.66
CA ALA A 28 -10.15 4.31 -12.27
C ALA A 28 -11.16 3.16 -12.09
N GLU A 29 -11.18 2.19 -13.02
CA GLU A 29 -12.04 1.00 -12.91
C GLU A 29 -11.65 0.15 -11.71
N GLN A 30 -10.34 -0.04 -11.46
CA GLN A 30 -9.86 -0.76 -10.29
C GLN A 30 -10.27 -0.07 -8.98
N VAL A 31 -10.13 1.25 -8.90
CA VAL A 31 -10.53 2.04 -7.73
C VAL A 31 -12.04 1.90 -7.47
N ASP A 32 -12.86 1.98 -8.51
CA ASP A 32 -14.31 1.84 -8.39
C ASP A 32 -14.70 0.46 -7.82
N ILE A 33 -14.13 -0.62 -8.36
CA ILE A 33 -14.31 -1.99 -7.87
C ILE A 33 -13.89 -2.13 -6.40
N LEU A 34 -12.73 -1.56 -6.03
CA LEU A 34 -12.21 -1.64 -4.66
C LEU A 34 -13.11 -0.90 -3.67
N ILE A 35 -13.61 0.27 -4.04
CA ILE A 35 -14.55 1.03 -3.21
C ILE A 35 -15.89 0.31 -3.08
N ASP A 36 -16.43 -0.28 -4.13
CA ASP A 36 -17.64 -1.12 -4.10
C ASP A 36 -17.48 -2.32 -3.17
N SER A 37 -16.24 -2.77 -2.99
CA SER A 37 -15.91 -3.86 -2.06
C SER A 37 -15.69 -3.39 -0.62
N GLY A 38 -15.64 -2.06 -0.36
CA GLY A 38 -15.49 -1.48 0.97
C GLY A 38 -14.11 -0.89 1.28
N ALA A 39 -13.19 -0.82 0.30
CA ALA A 39 -11.89 -0.19 0.50
C ALA A 39 -12.03 1.35 0.63
N THR A 40 -11.36 1.93 1.62
CA THR A 40 -11.36 3.38 1.89
C THR A 40 -10.00 4.03 1.65
N LEU A 41 -8.94 3.22 1.52
CA LEU A 41 -7.58 3.65 1.17
C LEU A 41 -7.03 2.72 0.10
N ILE A 42 -6.55 3.28 -1.01
CA ILE A 42 -6.08 2.52 -2.18
C ILE A 42 -4.75 3.11 -2.65
N GLN A 43 -3.79 2.25 -3.02
CA GLN A 43 -2.54 2.69 -3.63
C GLN A 43 -2.61 2.53 -5.16
N LEU A 44 -2.29 3.60 -5.88
CA LEU A 44 -2.09 3.54 -7.35
C LEU A 44 -0.62 3.25 -7.65
N ARG A 45 -0.38 2.11 -8.30
CA ARG A 45 0.96 1.67 -8.68
C ARG A 45 1.07 1.51 -10.19
N GLU A 46 2.04 2.26 -10.77
CA GLU A 46 2.43 2.15 -12.18
C GLU A 46 3.97 2.09 -12.27
N LYS A 47 4.50 1.12 -13.00
CA LYS A 47 5.95 0.90 -13.15
C LYS A 47 6.41 0.90 -14.61
N VAL A 48 5.50 0.93 -15.55
CA VAL A 48 5.78 0.74 -16.98
C VAL A 48 5.45 1.98 -17.80
N ASP A 49 4.33 2.61 -17.50
CA ASP A 49 3.87 3.77 -18.28
C ASP A 49 4.74 5.02 -18.05
N PRO A 50 4.93 5.85 -19.10
CA PRO A 50 5.59 7.14 -18.95
C PRO A 50 4.85 8.07 -17.97
N PRO A 51 5.56 9.02 -17.33
CA PRO A 51 4.98 9.89 -16.30
C PRO A 51 3.70 10.62 -16.72
N LEU A 52 3.62 11.14 -17.93
CA LEU A 52 2.42 11.83 -18.42
C LEU A 52 1.22 10.87 -18.46
N ARG A 53 1.42 9.67 -18.98
CA ARG A 53 0.34 8.69 -19.09
C ARG A 53 -0.13 8.21 -17.71
N PHE A 54 0.80 8.00 -16.79
CA PHE A 54 0.43 7.69 -15.40
C PHE A 54 -0.34 8.84 -14.75
N PHE A 55 0.08 10.09 -14.97
CA PHE A 55 -0.63 11.27 -14.45
C PHE A 55 -2.09 11.31 -14.92
N GLU A 56 -2.34 11.18 -16.24
CA GLU A 56 -3.69 11.20 -16.81
C GLU A 56 -4.61 10.10 -16.22
N GLN A 57 -4.05 8.91 -16.05
CA GLN A 57 -4.78 7.77 -15.48
C GLN A 57 -5.03 7.95 -13.98
N ALA A 58 -4.02 8.43 -13.24
CA ALA A 58 -4.13 8.69 -11.82
C ALA A 58 -5.12 9.81 -11.52
N GLU A 59 -5.19 10.86 -12.38
CA GLU A 59 -6.17 11.93 -12.26
C GLU A 59 -7.60 11.41 -12.30
N SER A 60 -7.89 10.51 -13.24
CA SER A 60 -9.21 9.87 -13.34
C SER A 60 -9.53 9.04 -12.11
N ALA A 61 -8.57 8.26 -11.60
CA ALA A 61 -8.73 7.42 -10.41
C ALA A 61 -8.90 8.26 -9.11
N VAL A 62 -8.11 9.33 -8.96
CA VAL A 62 -8.22 10.26 -7.82
C VAL A 62 -9.59 10.95 -7.81
N ARG A 63 -10.13 11.30 -8.98
CA ARG A 63 -11.48 11.87 -9.07
C ARG A 63 -12.54 10.88 -8.61
N VAL A 64 -12.52 9.63 -9.10
CA VAL A 64 -13.45 8.57 -8.66
C VAL A 64 -13.37 8.36 -7.15
N ALA A 65 -12.17 8.26 -6.59
CA ALA A 65 -11.99 8.06 -5.16
C ALA A 65 -12.54 9.24 -4.34
N ARG A 66 -12.26 10.48 -4.75
CA ARG A 66 -12.71 11.70 -4.08
C ARG A 66 -14.23 11.81 -4.08
N ASP A 67 -14.88 11.55 -5.21
CA ASP A 67 -16.34 11.61 -5.34
C ASP A 67 -17.03 10.57 -4.45
N ARG A 68 -16.34 9.49 -4.12
CA ARG A 68 -16.82 8.38 -3.29
C ARG A 68 -16.27 8.35 -1.88
N GLY A 69 -15.49 9.36 -1.46
CA GLY A 69 -14.95 9.50 -0.10
C GLY A 69 -13.81 8.56 0.26
N ALA A 70 -13.17 7.91 -0.73
CA ALA A 70 -11.97 7.11 -0.53
C ALA A 70 -10.69 7.94 -0.71
N LYS A 71 -9.57 7.45 -0.16
CA LYS A 71 -8.25 8.09 -0.20
C LYS A 71 -7.31 7.37 -1.15
N ILE A 72 -6.44 8.16 -1.79
CA ILE A 72 -5.45 7.66 -2.75
C ILE A 72 -4.03 7.95 -2.29
N ILE A 73 -3.20 6.92 -2.32
CA ILE A 73 -1.74 6.99 -2.18
C ILE A 73 -1.10 6.74 -3.56
N ILE A 74 -0.22 7.63 -3.98
CA ILE A 74 0.53 7.46 -5.24
C ILE A 74 1.84 6.71 -4.94
N ASN A 75 2.15 5.69 -5.71
CA ASN A 75 3.41 4.97 -5.56
C ASN A 75 4.57 5.74 -6.22
N ASP A 76 5.70 5.93 -5.54
CA ASP A 76 6.98 6.54 -5.95
C ASP A 76 6.92 8.03 -6.35
N ARG A 77 5.86 8.51 -6.94
CA ARG A 77 5.79 9.78 -7.65
C ARG A 77 5.22 10.91 -6.81
N VAL A 78 6.11 11.57 -6.04
CA VAL A 78 5.79 12.74 -5.19
C VAL A 78 5.24 13.91 -6.01
N ASP A 79 5.76 14.12 -7.21
CA ASP A 79 5.32 15.16 -8.15
C ASP A 79 3.87 14.94 -8.63
N ILE A 80 3.50 13.70 -8.95
CA ILE A 80 2.12 13.34 -9.32
C ILE A 80 1.20 13.46 -8.11
N ALA A 81 1.63 12.98 -6.93
CA ALA A 81 0.85 13.11 -5.70
C ALA A 81 0.53 14.58 -5.39
N LEU A 82 1.52 15.47 -5.52
CA LEU A 82 1.35 16.91 -5.33
C LEU A 82 0.39 17.52 -6.38
N ALA A 83 0.63 17.24 -7.65
CA ALA A 83 -0.15 17.81 -8.76
C ALA A 83 -1.63 17.43 -8.69
N LEU A 84 -1.94 16.19 -8.29
CA LEU A 84 -3.31 15.67 -8.16
C LEU A 84 -3.93 15.95 -6.79
N LYS A 85 -3.16 16.50 -5.84
CA LYS A 85 -3.58 16.63 -4.43
C LYS A 85 -4.09 15.29 -3.89
N ALA A 86 -3.34 14.23 -4.15
CA ALA A 86 -3.60 12.91 -3.58
C ALA A 86 -3.36 12.93 -2.07
N ASP A 87 -3.90 11.95 -1.34
CA ASP A 87 -3.81 11.90 0.12
C ASP A 87 -2.41 11.56 0.63
N GLY A 88 -1.53 11.06 -0.24
CA GLY A 88 -0.15 10.78 0.14
C GLY A 88 0.66 10.04 -0.93
N VAL A 89 1.83 9.56 -0.50
CA VAL A 89 2.77 8.84 -1.35
C VAL A 89 3.35 7.62 -0.61
N HIS A 90 3.65 6.57 -1.35
CA HIS A 90 4.43 5.43 -0.87
C HIS A 90 5.77 5.37 -1.59
N LEU A 91 6.87 5.32 -0.85
CA LEU A 91 8.23 5.45 -1.36
C LEU A 91 9.04 4.18 -1.10
N GLY A 92 9.90 3.81 -2.03
CA GLY A 92 10.92 2.77 -1.88
C GLY A 92 12.28 3.34 -1.50
N GLN A 93 13.27 2.44 -1.37
CA GLN A 93 14.64 2.78 -0.94
C GLN A 93 15.41 3.64 -1.95
N GLU A 94 15.01 3.61 -3.22
CA GLU A 94 15.67 4.33 -4.32
C GLU A 94 14.88 5.56 -4.78
N ASP A 95 13.72 5.81 -4.14
CA ASP A 95 12.86 6.96 -4.45
C ASP A 95 13.31 8.20 -3.67
N LEU A 96 12.55 9.29 -3.81
CA LEU A 96 12.79 10.51 -3.05
C LEU A 96 12.72 10.23 -1.55
N ALA A 97 13.70 10.73 -0.79
CA ALA A 97 13.72 10.51 0.67
C ALA A 97 12.45 11.04 1.37
N PRO A 98 11.93 10.34 2.40
CA PRO A 98 10.71 10.73 3.13
C PRO A 98 10.73 12.18 3.67
N ASP A 99 11.89 12.66 4.12
CA ASP A 99 12.06 14.06 4.57
C ASP A 99 11.84 15.08 3.46
N ALA A 100 12.28 14.77 2.24
CA ALA A 100 12.05 15.63 1.08
C ALA A 100 10.59 15.57 0.64
N ALA A 101 9.99 14.38 0.60
CA ALA A 101 8.57 14.20 0.30
C ALA A 101 7.67 14.94 1.31
N ARG A 102 7.99 14.88 2.61
CA ARG A 102 7.28 15.60 3.66
C ARG A 102 7.34 17.12 3.46
N ARG A 103 8.50 17.67 3.09
CA ARG A 103 8.64 19.11 2.79
C ARG A 103 7.80 19.53 1.59
N ILE A 104 7.65 18.66 0.59
CA ILE A 104 6.90 18.94 -0.65
C ILE A 104 5.40 18.83 -0.42
N LEU A 105 4.96 17.76 0.23
CA LEU A 105 3.55 17.41 0.37
C LEU A 105 2.87 18.03 1.61
N GLY A 106 3.66 18.48 2.58
CA GLY A 106 3.14 19.06 3.84
C GLY A 106 2.88 18.03 4.93
N SER A 107 2.41 18.51 6.09
CA SER A 107 2.20 17.71 7.31
C SER A 107 1.06 16.70 7.21
N ASP A 108 0.07 17.00 6.39
CA ASP A 108 -1.19 16.23 6.35
C ASP A 108 -1.14 15.04 5.40
N ALA A 109 -0.16 15.02 4.49
CA ALA A 109 0.03 13.93 3.55
C ALA A 109 0.45 12.63 4.26
N ILE A 110 -0.10 11.50 3.84
CA ILE A 110 0.29 10.17 4.31
C ILE A 110 1.56 9.74 3.56
N ILE A 111 2.66 9.49 4.28
CA ILE A 111 3.91 9.01 3.69
C ILE A 111 4.20 7.59 4.19
N GLY A 112 4.21 6.65 3.28
CA GLY A 112 4.66 5.27 3.54
C GLY A 112 6.06 5.02 3.03
N PHE A 113 6.79 4.10 3.67
CA PHE A 113 8.13 3.75 3.24
C PHE A 113 8.38 2.24 3.25
N SER A 114 8.88 1.73 2.13
CA SER A 114 9.22 0.30 1.95
C SER A 114 10.54 -0.06 2.61
N THR A 115 10.56 -1.20 3.32
CA THR A 115 11.74 -1.79 3.92
C THR A 115 11.81 -3.30 3.65
N HIS A 116 13.01 -3.88 3.76
CA HIS A 116 13.27 -5.28 3.46
C HIS A 116 14.01 -6.01 4.59
N SER A 117 14.36 -5.30 5.66
CA SER A 117 15.06 -5.86 6.82
C SER A 117 14.70 -5.13 8.10
N LEU A 118 14.99 -5.76 9.24
CA LEU A 118 14.83 -5.15 10.57
C LEU A 118 15.65 -3.85 10.71
N GLU A 119 16.85 -3.82 10.12
CA GLU A 119 17.72 -2.65 10.18
C GLU A 119 17.08 -1.46 9.41
N GLN A 120 16.63 -1.71 8.18
CA GLN A 120 15.92 -0.69 7.39
C GLN A 120 14.64 -0.21 8.10
N ALA A 121 13.88 -1.10 8.73
CA ALA A 121 12.67 -0.74 9.46
C ALA A 121 12.98 0.18 10.66
N ARG A 122 14.05 -0.11 11.42
CA ARG A 122 14.51 0.75 12.53
C ARG A 122 14.95 2.14 12.05
N LEU A 123 15.63 2.23 10.92
CA LEU A 123 16.02 3.52 10.33
C LEU A 123 14.79 4.28 9.85
N ALA A 124 13.85 3.60 9.18
CA ALA A 124 12.60 4.20 8.71
C ALA A 124 11.75 4.78 9.85
N ALA A 125 11.77 4.15 11.03
CA ALA A 125 11.06 4.64 12.23
C ALA A 125 11.57 6.00 12.75
N GLN A 126 12.76 6.45 12.30
CA GLN A 126 13.32 7.76 12.65
C GLN A 126 13.01 8.84 11.60
N MET A 127 12.37 8.45 10.49
CA MET A 127 11.99 9.35 9.40
C MET A 127 10.55 9.86 9.59
N PRO A 128 10.16 10.97 8.92
CA PRO A 128 8.81 11.53 9.01
C PRO A 128 7.80 10.74 8.17
N VAL A 129 7.66 9.44 8.46
CA VAL A 129 6.73 8.51 7.81
C VAL A 129 5.51 8.21 8.69
N ASP A 130 4.38 7.92 8.08
CA ASP A 130 3.13 7.56 8.75
C ASP A 130 2.97 6.05 8.91
N TYR A 131 3.66 5.27 8.08
CA TYR A 131 3.74 3.82 8.18
C TYR A 131 4.99 3.26 7.50
N VAL A 132 5.42 2.10 7.96
CA VAL A 132 6.49 1.30 7.34
C VAL A 132 5.88 0.07 6.69
N ALA A 133 6.28 -0.20 5.44
CA ALA A 133 5.95 -1.45 4.78
C ALA A 133 7.16 -2.39 4.81
N ILE A 134 6.92 -3.65 5.15
CA ILE A 134 7.95 -4.71 5.20
C ILE A 134 7.62 -5.84 4.23
N GLY A 135 8.59 -6.24 3.44
CA GLY A 135 8.45 -7.37 2.54
C GLY A 135 9.69 -7.66 1.69
N PRO A 136 9.63 -8.81 0.98
CA PRO A 136 8.48 -9.72 0.89
C PRO A 136 8.36 -10.61 2.14
N ILE A 137 7.11 -10.84 2.62
CA ILE A 137 6.89 -11.78 3.73
C ILE A 137 7.06 -13.22 3.27
N PHE A 138 6.48 -13.57 2.12
CA PHE A 138 6.62 -14.86 1.46
C PHE A 138 7.16 -14.67 0.04
N SER A 139 7.62 -15.74 -0.59
CA SER A 139 8.06 -15.71 -2.00
C SER A 139 6.93 -15.18 -2.90
N THR A 140 7.30 -14.31 -3.85
CA THR A 140 6.33 -13.69 -4.77
C THR A 140 6.93 -13.51 -6.15
N THR A 141 6.08 -13.59 -7.16
CA THR A 141 6.42 -13.33 -8.56
C THR A 141 5.92 -11.96 -9.05
N THR A 142 5.07 -11.29 -8.28
CA THR A 142 4.46 -10.00 -8.66
C THR A 142 5.47 -8.85 -8.72
N LYS A 143 6.51 -8.92 -7.89
CA LYS A 143 7.64 -7.99 -7.90
C LYS A 143 8.92 -8.82 -7.89
N GLU A 144 9.77 -8.66 -8.90
CA GLU A 144 11.13 -9.19 -8.83
C GLU A 144 11.86 -8.51 -7.68
N SER A 145 12.08 -9.25 -6.62
CA SER A 145 12.83 -8.78 -5.46
C SER A 145 14.02 -9.68 -5.26
N ALA A 146 15.22 -9.08 -5.28
CA ALA A 146 16.45 -9.76 -4.90
C ALA A 146 16.53 -10.02 -3.38
N ASN A 147 15.60 -9.49 -2.61
CA ASN A 147 15.60 -9.58 -1.15
C ASN A 147 15.00 -10.92 -0.70
N PRO A 148 15.60 -11.59 0.29
CA PRO A 148 15.06 -12.81 0.86
C PRO A 148 13.72 -12.54 1.56
N SER A 149 12.87 -13.56 1.65
CA SER A 149 11.61 -13.47 2.39
C SER A 149 11.87 -13.24 3.89
N VAL A 150 11.15 -12.30 4.48
CA VAL A 150 11.27 -11.94 5.90
C VAL A 150 10.67 -13.02 6.81
N GLY A 151 9.60 -13.68 6.37
CA GLY A 151 8.86 -14.66 7.13
C GLY A 151 8.09 -14.07 8.34
N LEU A 152 7.30 -14.91 8.99
CA LEU A 152 6.47 -14.48 10.15
C LEU A 152 7.33 -14.14 11.38
N ASP A 153 8.38 -14.89 11.64
CA ASP A 153 9.30 -14.60 12.76
C ASP A 153 10.04 -13.28 12.59
N GLY A 154 10.45 -12.97 11.34
CA GLY A 154 11.07 -11.70 11.02
C GLY A 154 10.09 -10.54 11.20
N LEU A 155 8.83 -10.72 10.77
CA LEU A 155 7.76 -9.75 10.94
C LEU A 155 7.51 -9.45 12.44
N ALA A 156 7.42 -10.47 13.28
CA ALA A 156 7.23 -10.30 14.73
C ALA A 156 8.35 -9.47 15.38
N ARG A 157 9.61 -9.75 15.03
CA ARG A 157 10.76 -8.96 15.50
C ARG A 157 10.73 -7.50 15.04
N ILE A 158 10.25 -7.27 13.82
CA ILE A 158 10.09 -5.92 13.29
C ILE A 158 8.97 -5.19 14.02
N ARG A 159 7.84 -5.85 14.31
CA ARG A 159 6.76 -5.28 15.12
C ARG A 159 7.27 -4.82 16.49
N GLU A 160 8.03 -5.63 17.19
CA GLU A 160 8.64 -5.26 18.48
C GLU A 160 9.53 -4.01 18.35
N ALA A 161 10.34 -3.94 17.28
CA ALA A 161 11.26 -2.84 17.07
C ALA A 161 10.57 -1.51 16.70
N LEU A 162 9.43 -1.56 16.00
CA LEU A 162 8.68 -0.39 15.56
C LEU A 162 7.70 0.16 16.61
N GLY A 163 7.38 -0.63 17.66
CA GLY A 163 6.44 -0.21 18.71
C GLY A 163 5.06 0.15 18.13
N ALA A 164 4.63 1.40 18.24
CA ALA A 164 3.30 1.87 17.81
C ALA A 164 3.25 2.40 16.37
N LEU A 165 4.37 2.46 15.64
CA LEU A 165 4.39 2.90 14.26
C LEU A 165 3.64 1.87 13.39
N PRO A 166 2.66 2.27 12.56
CA PRO A 166 1.91 1.36 11.71
C PRO A 166 2.80 0.50 10.80
N LEU A 167 2.57 -0.82 10.83
CA LEU A 167 3.33 -1.80 10.09
C LEU A 167 2.47 -2.49 9.04
N VAL A 168 2.82 -2.27 7.77
CA VAL A 168 2.19 -2.89 6.62
C VAL A 168 3.04 -4.07 6.16
N ALA A 169 2.46 -5.26 6.05
CA ALA A 169 3.13 -6.43 5.48
C ALA A 169 2.76 -6.61 4.01
N ILE A 170 3.75 -6.91 3.16
CA ILE A 170 3.54 -7.12 1.73
C ILE A 170 4.42 -8.27 1.18
N GLY A 171 3.98 -8.86 0.08
CA GLY A 171 4.72 -9.88 -0.67
C GLY A 171 4.32 -11.31 -0.36
N GLY A 172 3.74 -11.98 -1.36
CA GLY A 172 3.24 -13.36 -1.28
C GLY A 172 2.03 -13.54 -0.35
N ILE A 173 1.36 -12.44 0.01
CA ILE A 173 0.17 -12.46 0.86
C ILE A 173 -1.08 -12.60 -0.01
N ASN A 174 -2.01 -13.44 0.45
CA ASN A 174 -3.27 -13.75 -0.21
C ASN A 174 -4.40 -13.96 0.84
N SER A 175 -5.61 -14.25 0.37
CA SER A 175 -6.77 -14.46 1.22
C SER A 175 -6.67 -15.65 2.21
N GLU A 176 -5.75 -16.59 1.97
CA GLU A 176 -5.58 -17.78 2.84
C GLU A 176 -4.58 -17.51 3.98
N ASN A 177 -3.54 -16.68 3.73
CA ASN A 177 -2.46 -16.46 4.69
C ASN A 177 -2.49 -15.09 5.38
N ALA A 178 -3.33 -14.13 4.92
CA ALA A 178 -3.43 -12.79 5.48
C ALA A 178 -3.66 -12.78 7.00
N GLY A 179 -4.56 -13.63 7.50
CA GLY A 179 -4.85 -13.73 8.94
C GLY A 179 -3.65 -14.18 9.78
N THR A 180 -2.74 -15.01 9.23
CA THR A 180 -1.52 -15.39 9.94
C THR A 180 -0.51 -14.25 10.01
N VAL A 181 -0.47 -13.40 8.98
CA VAL A 181 0.38 -12.21 8.90
C VAL A 181 -0.07 -11.15 9.92
N ILE A 182 -1.37 -10.90 10.03
CA ILE A 182 -1.93 -9.99 11.04
C ILE A 182 -1.60 -10.51 12.45
N LYS A 183 -1.83 -11.80 12.71
CA LYS A 183 -1.50 -12.42 14.02
C LYS A 183 -0.01 -12.35 14.36
N ALA A 184 0.88 -12.32 13.36
CA ALA A 184 2.31 -12.18 13.55
C ALA A 184 2.76 -10.73 13.81
N GLY A 185 1.82 -9.76 13.82
CA GLY A 185 2.06 -8.38 14.26
C GLY A 185 1.98 -7.30 13.19
N ALA A 186 1.55 -7.62 11.96
CA ALA A 186 1.20 -6.57 11.01
C ALA A 186 -0.13 -5.89 11.41
N ASP A 187 -0.19 -4.58 11.28
CA ASP A 187 -1.46 -3.84 11.44
C ASP A 187 -2.32 -4.00 10.17
N VAL A 188 -1.66 -4.14 9.02
CA VAL A 188 -2.29 -4.12 7.69
C VAL A 188 -1.54 -5.03 6.74
N VAL A 189 -2.25 -5.68 5.83
CA VAL A 189 -1.67 -6.41 4.70
C VAL A 189 -1.89 -5.65 3.40
N ALA A 190 -0.81 -5.41 2.63
CA ALA A 190 -0.89 -4.85 1.29
C ALA A 190 -0.90 -5.98 0.26
N ILE A 191 -1.84 -5.97 -0.66
CA ILE A 191 -2.04 -7.04 -1.64
C ILE A 191 -2.18 -6.44 -3.04
N ILE A 192 -1.50 -7.08 -4.01
CA ILE A 192 -1.58 -6.78 -5.44
C ILE A 192 -2.13 -8.00 -6.18
N GLY A 193 -1.33 -9.05 -6.31
CA GLY A 193 -1.57 -10.18 -7.21
C GLY A 193 -2.88 -10.91 -6.94
N ASP A 194 -3.17 -11.25 -5.68
CA ASP A 194 -4.32 -12.08 -5.33
C ASP A 194 -5.68 -11.41 -5.63
N ILE A 195 -5.74 -10.08 -5.62
CA ILE A 195 -6.97 -9.32 -5.92
C ILE A 195 -7.21 -9.10 -7.41
N TRP A 196 -6.17 -9.23 -8.26
CA TRP A 196 -6.27 -9.01 -9.70
C TRP A 196 -6.14 -10.29 -10.53
N VAL A 197 -6.30 -11.45 -9.92
CA VAL A 197 -6.37 -12.72 -10.68
C VAL A 197 -7.66 -12.71 -11.51
N PRO A 198 -7.62 -13.04 -12.83
CA PRO A 198 -8.79 -13.05 -13.69
C PRO A 198 -9.71 -14.22 -13.34
N THR A 199 -10.47 -14.07 -12.27
CA THR A 199 -11.55 -15.01 -11.89
C THR A 199 -12.74 -14.22 -11.39
N THR A 200 -13.95 -14.77 -11.57
CA THR A 200 -15.22 -14.29 -11.01
C THR A 200 -15.18 -14.11 -9.48
N ASP A 201 -14.12 -14.59 -8.83
CA ASP A 201 -13.95 -14.60 -7.37
C ASP A 201 -13.19 -13.40 -6.81
N SER A 202 -12.68 -12.47 -7.64
CA SER A 202 -11.88 -11.33 -7.16
C SER A 202 -12.62 -10.49 -6.13
N LEU A 203 -13.91 -10.18 -6.38
CA LEU A 203 -14.76 -9.45 -5.44
C LEU A 203 -14.99 -10.21 -4.13
N ILE A 204 -15.14 -11.54 -4.20
CA ILE A 204 -15.29 -12.39 -3.03
C ILE A 204 -14.02 -12.42 -2.20
N ARG A 205 -12.86 -12.46 -2.86
CA ARG A 205 -11.54 -12.41 -2.20
C ARG A 205 -11.29 -11.07 -1.53
N ILE A 206 -11.56 -9.97 -2.23
CA ILE A 206 -11.45 -8.62 -1.66
C ILE A 206 -12.33 -8.49 -0.42
N LYS A 207 -13.60 -8.90 -0.50
CA LYS A 207 -14.52 -8.87 0.66
C LYS A 207 -14.01 -9.71 1.82
N ARG A 208 -13.55 -10.95 1.58
CA ARG A 208 -12.97 -11.80 2.63
C ARG A 208 -11.77 -11.13 3.31
N LEU A 209 -10.93 -10.43 2.54
CA LEU A 209 -9.77 -9.73 3.08
C LEU A 209 -10.16 -8.49 3.88
N LEU A 210 -11.24 -7.80 3.49
CA LEU A 210 -11.78 -6.65 4.23
C LEU A 210 -12.51 -7.07 5.51
N ASP A 211 -13.15 -8.24 5.52
CA ASP A 211 -13.89 -8.80 6.66
C ASP A 211 -12.98 -9.43 7.74
N TYR A 212 -11.66 -9.42 7.56
CA TYR A 212 -10.68 -9.82 8.59
C TYR A 212 -10.55 -8.73 9.66
N SER A 213 -11.63 -8.49 10.39
CA SER A 213 -11.68 -7.59 11.56
C SER A 213 -11.72 -8.36 12.88
#